data_9585cb1d1b4baa8420820ed350a6b038
#
_entry.id   9585cb1d1b4baa8420820ed350a6b038
#
_cell.length_a   1.000
_cell.length_b   1.000
_cell.length_c   1.000
_cell.angle_alpha   90.00
_cell.angle_beta   90.00
_cell.angle_gamma   90.00
#
_symmetry.space_group_name_H-M   'P 1'
#
loop_
_entity.id
_entity.type
_entity.pdbx_description
1 polymer ?
#
loop_
_entity_poly.entity_id
_entity_poly.type
_entity_poly.pdbx_seq_one_letter_code
_entity_poly.pdbx_strand_id
1 'polypeptide(L)'
;MVEAMPMTWPFNKVGSMSYYEHEVAGHPDVELGLCGERQVRYRIHGAEQASSGLVVYIPGFGGDLGAYSQVFCEKVAAQHGMAALCVDYFCMRSRPAVGAVISLLPDERVRALALLGLPATTSDAALLRALDTLQPAAPLRFHGLLIPPDGAYQNFGVMAALDILNAIEDAMLRYGGNRDNLILVGSSYGGYLAQLVNKFRPGYVRALFDNSSWAEPNLAYVVGRDIGAVEYQCSLQGGVELALCVDSPWRMVAGHPHEFDVDAFIIRAFSASQLDQMAAQGGTQTFCLMVHAIHDAIAPADAKLAMARAMLARGFNAELILFDESSVDGEFIRNMEHGMGLSMLQFFEQGLALLAERSPSFVATHATEVTLYAGHSVYQLNFAHPQVRLQRQRIEGMAPT
;
A
#
# COMPACT_ATOMS: atom_id res chain seq x y z
N MET A 1 23.79 9.90 -3.99
CA MET A 1 23.25 10.57 -5.18
C MET A 1 22.57 9.50 -6.01
N VAL A 2 21.27 9.42 -5.93
CA VAL A 2 20.47 8.52 -6.78
C VAL A 2 19.63 9.43 -7.64
N GLU A 3 20.10 9.66 -8.87
CA GLU A 3 19.29 10.26 -9.91
C GLU A 3 18.13 9.31 -10.20
N ALA A 4 16.91 9.80 -10.07
CA ALA A 4 15.75 9.14 -10.62
C ALA A 4 15.84 9.24 -12.16
N MET A 5 16.49 8.27 -12.80
CA MET A 5 16.40 8.12 -14.25
C MET A 5 14.95 7.79 -14.61
N PRO A 6 14.37 8.48 -15.61
CA PRO A 6 13.12 8.02 -16.19
C PRO A 6 13.38 6.67 -16.87
N MET A 7 12.81 5.60 -16.32
CA MET A 7 12.89 4.28 -16.94
C MET A 7 12.07 4.28 -18.24
N THR A 8 12.76 4.46 -19.37
CA THR A 8 12.19 4.19 -20.69
C THR A 8 12.48 2.73 -21.04
N TRP A 9 11.45 1.89 -20.95
CA TRP A 9 11.51 0.51 -21.42
C TRP A 9 11.25 0.45 -22.92
N PRO A 10 11.95 -0.43 -23.68
CA PRO A 10 11.58 -0.73 -25.05
C PRO A 10 10.33 -1.62 -25.02
N PHE A 11 9.15 -1.01 -25.14
CA PHE A 11 7.89 -1.74 -25.24
C PHE A 11 7.72 -2.27 -26.67
N ASN A 12 7.86 -3.57 -26.85
CA ASN A 12 7.23 -4.23 -27.98
C ASN A 12 5.70 -4.15 -27.77
N LYS A 13 4.96 -3.59 -28.72
CA LYS A 13 3.50 -3.60 -28.74
C LYS A 13 3.00 -5.04 -28.76
N VAL A 14 2.65 -5.56 -27.59
CA VAL A 14 1.70 -6.66 -27.49
C VAL A 14 0.33 -6.02 -27.72
N GLY A 15 -0.50 -6.59 -28.56
CA GLY A 15 -1.83 -6.03 -28.90
C GLY A 15 -2.57 -5.69 -27.63
N SER A 16 -3.13 -4.45 -27.55
CA SER A 16 -3.83 -3.97 -26.37
C SER A 16 -5.06 -4.83 -26.12
N MET A 17 -5.02 -5.66 -25.07
CA MET A 17 -6.27 -6.21 -24.54
C MET A 17 -7.08 -5.08 -23.93
N SER A 18 -8.39 -5.05 -24.23
CA SER A 18 -9.31 -4.08 -23.66
C SER A 18 -9.44 -4.32 -22.15
N TYR A 19 -9.48 -3.26 -21.36
CA TYR A 19 -9.85 -3.30 -19.96
C TYR A 19 -11.23 -2.63 -19.77
N TYR A 20 -11.88 -2.98 -18.67
CA TYR A 20 -13.04 -2.25 -18.18
C TYR A 20 -12.63 -1.41 -16.98
N GLU A 21 -13.13 -0.18 -16.91
CA GLU A 21 -12.96 0.72 -15.78
C GLU A 21 -14.29 0.89 -15.05
N HIS A 22 -14.26 0.77 -13.73
CA HIS A 22 -15.43 0.87 -12.86
C HIS A 22 -15.14 1.76 -11.67
N GLU A 23 -16.22 2.26 -11.09
CA GLU A 23 -16.19 3.00 -9.83
C GLU A 23 -17.14 2.33 -8.83
N VAL A 24 -16.68 2.25 -7.57
CA VAL A 24 -17.46 1.79 -6.43
C VAL A 24 -17.37 2.82 -5.32
N ALA A 25 -18.38 2.90 -4.47
CA ALA A 25 -18.32 3.81 -3.34
C ALA A 25 -17.19 3.39 -2.39
N GLY A 26 -16.34 4.35 -2.03
CA GLY A 26 -15.32 4.19 -1.01
C GLY A 26 -15.93 4.11 0.40
N HIS A 27 -15.24 3.43 1.30
CA HIS A 27 -15.68 3.36 2.69
C HIS A 27 -15.55 4.73 3.37
N PRO A 28 -16.52 5.18 4.20
CA PRO A 28 -16.36 6.35 5.04
C PRO A 28 -15.16 6.21 5.98
N ASP A 29 -14.54 7.33 6.32
CA ASP A 29 -13.44 7.34 7.28
C ASP A 29 -13.98 7.14 8.70
N VAL A 30 -13.85 5.92 9.22
CA VAL A 30 -14.35 5.52 10.54
C VAL A 30 -13.41 5.87 11.70
N GLU A 31 -12.18 6.26 11.40
CA GLU A 31 -11.18 6.57 12.42
C GLU A 31 -11.16 8.07 12.73
N LEU A 32 -11.18 8.93 11.73
CA LEU A 32 -11.07 10.39 11.89
C LEU A 32 -12.30 11.15 11.41
N GLY A 33 -13.15 10.52 10.60
CA GLY A 33 -14.35 11.18 10.06
C GLY A 33 -14.07 12.32 9.07
N LEU A 34 -12.87 12.38 8.49
CA LEU A 34 -12.42 13.50 7.67
C LEU A 34 -12.76 13.38 6.20
N CYS A 35 -13.01 12.15 5.72
CA CYS A 35 -13.37 11.90 4.35
C CYS A 35 -14.87 11.62 4.22
N GLY A 36 -15.54 12.43 3.40
CA GLY A 36 -16.94 12.24 3.01
C GLY A 36 -17.12 11.13 1.97
N GLU A 37 -18.22 11.23 1.23
CA GLU A 37 -18.50 10.32 0.11
C GLU A 37 -17.42 10.45 -0.96
N ARG A 38 -16.90 9.33 -1.41
CA ARG A 38 -15.88 9.24 -2.46
C ARG A 38 -16.09 8.02 -3.32
N GLN A 39 -15.56 8.04 -4.53
CA GLN A 39 -15.55 6.92 -5.45
C GLN A 39 -14.16 6.30 -5.52
N VAL A 40 -14.10 4.98 -5.58
CA VAL A 40 -12.89 4.19 -5.78
C VAL A 40 -12.91 3.62 -7.18
N ARG A 41 -11.94 4.00 -7.96
CA ARG A 41 -11.81 3.54 -9.34
C ARG A 41 -10.94 2.29 -9.40
N TYR A 42 -11.34 1.35 -10.25
CA TYR A 42 -10.51 0.18 -10.55
C TYR A 42 -10.57 -0.19 -12.03
N ARG A 43 -9.53 -0.84 -12.52
CA ARG A 43 -9.46 -1.42 -13.87
C ARG A 43 -9.35 -2.92 -13.78
N ILE A 44 -10.06 -3.63 -14.67
CA ILE A 44 -10.01 -5.08 -14.79
C ILE A 44 -9.71 -5.48 -16.24
N HIS A 45 -8.72 -6.34 -16.42
CA HIS A 45 -8.30 -6.95 -17.68
C HIS A 45 -8.75 -8.40 -17.70
N GLY A 46 -9.15 -8.93 -18.87
CA GLY A 46 -9.60 -10.32 -19.00
C GLY A 46 -10.81 -10.63 -18.12
N ALA A 47 -11.76 -9.72 -17.99
CA ALA A 47 -12.92 -9.87 -17.11
C ALA A 47 -13.74 -11.13 -17.38
N GLU A 48 -13.77 -11.61 -18.63
CA GLU A 48 -14.40 -12.85 -19.06
C GLU A 48 -13.74 -14.12 -18.46
N GLN A 49 -12.53 -13.98 -17.93
CA GLN A 49 -11.77 -15.05 -17.31
C GLN A 49 -11.93 -15.08 -15.76
N ALA A 50 -12.75 -14.21 -15.20
CA ALA A 50 -12.93 -14.10 -13.76
C ALA A 50 -13.40 -15.41 -13.10
N SER A 51 -14.15 -16.24 -13.83
CA SER A 51 -14.56 -17.58 -13.38
C SER A 51 -13.38 -18.55 -13.19
N SER A 52 -12.24 -18.30 -13.83
CA SER A 52 -11.00 -19.08 -13.61
C SER A 52 -10.22 -18.59 -12.40
N GLY A 53 -10.27 -17.30 -12.09
CA GLY A 53 -9.62 -16.67 -10.95
C GLY A 53 -9.49 -15.17 -11.12
N LEU A 54 -9.19 -14.49 -10.02
CA LEU A 54 -8.96 -13.05 -9.97
C LEU A 54 -7.61 -12.76 -9.32
N VAL A 55 -6.75 -12.02 -10.03
CA VAL A 55 -5.50 -11.50 -9.52
C VAL A 55 -5.65 -10.01 -9.25
N VAL A 56 -5.29 -9.55 -8.07
CA VAL A 56 -5.31 -8.13 -7.70
C VAL A 56 -3.88 -7.64 -7.56
N TYR A 57 -3.47 -6.76 -8.45
CA TYR A 57 -2.18 -6.10 -8.37
C TYR A 57 -2.30 -4.81 -7.56
N ILE A 58 -1.47 -4.67 -6.54
CA ILE A 58 -1.47 -3.56 -5.60
C ILE A 58 -0.10 -2.88 -5.65
N PRO A 59 0.04 -1.74 -6.36
CA PRO A 59 1.30 -1.01 -6.41
C PRO A 59 1.63 -0.34 -5.07
N GLY A 60 2.92 -0.03 -4.86
CA GLY A 60 3.39 0.74 -3.71
C GLY A 60 3.13 2.24 -3.82
N PHE A 61 3.73 3.02 -2.93
CA PHE A 61 3.67 4.48 -2.97
C PHE A 61 4.20 5.05 -4.28
N GLY A 62 3.46 6.00 -4.84
CA GLY A 62 3.77 6.58 -6.15
C GLY A 62 3.31 5.73 -7.33
N GLY A 63 2.55 4.66 -7.06
CA GLY A 63 1.84 3.91 -8.09
C GLY A 63 0.61 4.63 -8.60
N ASP A 64 0.09 4.12 -9.70
CA ASP A 64 -1.16 4.55 -10.33
C ASP A 64 -1.79 3.40 -11.11
N LEU A 65 -2.92 3.65 -11.76
CA LEU A 65 -3.51 2.72 -12.73
C LEU A 65 -2.83 2.76 -14.12
N GLY A 66 -1.64 3.39 -14.20
CA GLY A 66 -0.93 3.67 -15.45
C GLY A 66 -0.17 2.47 -16.02
N ALA A 67 0.87 2.79 -16.84
CA ALA A 67 1.48 1.83 -17.75
C ALA A 67 1.99 0.54 -17.10
N TYR A 68 2.62 0.61 -15.93
CA TYR A 68 3.18 -0.59 -15.29
C TYR A 68 2.07 -1.53 -14.77
N SER A 69 1.11 -0.98 -14.03
CA SER A 69 -0.04 -1.74 -13.50
C SER A 69 -0.85 -2.35 -14.63
N GLN A 70 -1.06 -1.59 -15.71
CA GLN A 70 -1.77 -2.05 -16.90
C GLN A 70 -1.03 -3.21 -17.56
N VAL A 71 0.27 -3.09 -17.84
CA VAL A 71 1.08 -4.15 -18.48
C VAL A 71 1.11 -5.42 -17.64
N PHE A 72 1.22 -5.30 -16.32
CA PHE A 72 1.15 -6.45 -15.43
C PHE A 72 -0.19 -7.17 -15.57
N CYS A 73 -1.31 -6.44 -15.42
CA CYS A 73 -2.66 -7.01 -15.52
C CYS A 73 -2.96 -7.60 -16.90
N GLU A 74 -2.55 -6.93 -17.99
CA GLU A 74 -2.69 -7.46 -19.36
C GLU A 74 -1.94 -8.79 -19.53
N LYS A 75 -0.70 -8.87 -19.05
CA LYS A 75 0.10 -10.10 -19.14
C LYS A 75 -0.48 -11.23 -18.31
N VAL A 76 -0.93 -10.97 -17.09
CA VAL A 76 -1.60 -11.97 -16.25
C VAL A 76 -2.84 -12.51 -16.98
N ALA A 77 -3.69 -11.66 -17.50
CA ALA A 77 -4.88 -12.09 -18.23
C ALA A 77 -4.51 -12.91 -19.47
N ALA A 78 -3.55 -12.44 -20.29
CA ALA A 78 -3.18 -13.09 -21.53
C ALA A 78 -2.46 -14.42 -21.34
N GLN A 79 -1.62 -14.54 -20.32
CA GLN A 79 -0.71 -15.69 -20.16
C GLN A 79 -1.25 -16.74 -19.18
N HIS A 80 -2.06 -16.33 -18.20
CA HIS A 80 -2.52 -17.23 -17.13
C HIS A 80 -4.03 -17.48 -17.16
N GLY A 81 -4.77 -16.85 -18.06
CA GLY A 81 -6.21 -17.07 -18.21
C GLY A 81 -7.02 -16.72 -16.95
N MET A 82 -6.58 -15.72 -16.20
CA MET A 82 -7.26 -15.18 -15.02
C MET A 82 -7.56 -13.69 -15.21
N ALA A 83 -8.67 -13.21 -14.71
CA ALA A 83 -8.89 -11.77 -14.66
C ALA A 83 -7.87 -11.10 -13.77
N ALA A 84 -7.42 -9.90 -14.14
CA ALA A 84 -6.47 -9.13 -13.36
C ALA A 84 -6.96 -7.71 -13.10
N LEU A 85 -6.91 -7.27 -11.85
CA LEU A 85 -7.50 -6.03 -11.36
C LEU A 85 -6.44 -5.16 -10.68
N CYS A 86 -6.52 -3.85 -10.88
CA CYS A 86 -5.74 -2.85 -10.15
C CYS A 86 -6.68 -1.74 -9.65
N VAL A 87 -6.49 -1.28 -8.41
CA VAL A 87 -7.37 -0.34 -7.69
C VAL A 87 -6.65 0.97 -7.44
N ASP A 88 -7.31 2.11 -7.72
CA ASP A 88 -6.91 3.45 -7.26
C ASP A 88 -7.35 3.61 -5.79
N TYR A 89 -6.62 2.97 -4.90
CA TYR A 89 -6.95 2.94 -3.48
C TYR A 89 -6.63 4.28 -2.79
N PHE A 90 -7.20 4.52 -1.64
CA PHE A 90 -7.05 5.76 -0.87
C PHE A 90 -5.59 6.14 -0.64
N CYS A 91 -5.22 7.35 -1.03
CA CYS A 91 -3.87 7.89 -0.92
C CYS A 91 -2.78 7.18 -1.76
N MET A 92 -3.14 6.42 -2.80
CA MET A 92 -2.17 5.78 -3.70
C MET A 92 -1.29 6.82 -4.39
N ARG A 93 -1.91 7.90 -4.92
CA ARG A 93 -1.25 8.96 -5.69
C ARG A 93 -0.56 9.99 -4.77
N SER A 94 0.33 9.51 -3.90
CA SER A 94 1.00 10.28 -2.87
C SER A 94 2.37 10.83 -3.27
N ARG A 95 2.72 10.82 -4.55
CA ARG A 95 4.00 11.34 -5.07
C ARG A 95 3.77 12.37 -6.18
N PRO A 96 4.71 13.32 -6.39
CA PRO A 96 4.52 14.37 -7.40
C PRO A 96 4.30 13.83 -8.82
N ALA A 97 4.98 12.75 -9.19
CA ALA A 97 4.85 12.13 -10.52
C ALA A 97 3.44 11.60 -10.82
N VAL A 98 2.63 11.36 -9.79
CA VAL A 98 1.26 10.82 -9.91
C VAL A 98 0.18 11.77 -9.37
N GLY A 99 0.51 13.06 -9.18
CA GLY A 99 -0.44 14.11 -8.91
C GLY A 99 -0.41 14.74 -7.51
N ALA A 100 0.48 14.30 -6.60
CA ALA A 100 0.63 15.00 -5.33
C ALA A 100 1.28 16.38 -5.53
N VAL A 101 0.82 17.36 -4.76
CA VAL A 101 1.35 18.73 -4.77
C VAL A 101 2.29 18.92 -3.59
N ILE A 102 3.41 19.60 -3.81
CA ILE A 102 4.33 19.98 -2.73
C ILE A 102 3.91 21.31 -2.13
N SER A 103 3.78 21.36 -0.80
CA SER A 103 3.59 22.58 -0.01
C SER A 103 4.63 22.65 1.10
N LEU A 104 5.35 23.78 1.21
CA LEU A 104 6.31 23.95 2.30
C LEU A 104 5.55 24.14 3.64
N LEU A 105 6.17 23.67 4.74
CA LEU A 105 5.65 23.99 6.07
C LEU A 105 5.59 25.52 6.28
N PRO A 106 4.65 26.04 7.09
CA PRO A 106 4.42 27.50 7.19
C PRO A 106 5.69 28.31 7.45
N ASP A 107 6.53 27.91 8.40
CA ASP A 107 7.77 28.61 8.74
C ASP A 107 8.81 28.49 7.61
N GLU A 108 8.88 27.33 6.97
CA GLU A 108 9.75 27.08 5.83
C GLU A 108 9.34 27.90 4.59
N ARG A 109 8.03 28.05 4.40
CA ARG A 109 7.47 28.89 3.35
C ARG A 109 7.85 30.37 3.57
N VAL A 110 7.71 30.87 4.80
CA VAL A 110 8.12 32.24 5.16
C VAL A 110 9.62 32.40 4.90
N ARG A 111 10.45 31.47 5.32
CA ARG A 111 11.90 31.47 5.10
C ARG A 111 12.26 31.51 3.61
N ALA A 112 11.60 30.70 2.80
CA ALA A 112 11.84 30.62 1.36
C ALA A 112 11.42 31.92 0.64
N LEU A 113 10.27 32.49 0.98
CA LEU A 113 9.80 33.77 0.43
C LEU A 113 10.75 34.91 0.78
N ALA A 114 11.21 34.97 2.02
CA ALA A 114 12.19 35.99 2.46
C ALA A 114 13.53 35.86 1.73
N LEU A 115 14.03 34.61 1.57
CA LEU A 115 15.27 34.33 0.86
C LEU A 115 15.21 34.81 -0.61
N LEU A 116 14.06 34.61 -1.25
CA LEU A 116 13.87 34.93 -2.68
C LEU A 116 13.34 36.35 -2.91
N GLY A 117 13.03 37.10 -1.86
CA GLY A 117 12.41 38.44 -1.97
C GLY A 117 11.01 38.41 -2.59
N LEU A 118 10.26 37.32 -2.42
CA LEU A 118 8.94 37.11 -3.01
C LEU A 118 7.82 37.54 -2.05
N PRO A 119 6.68 38.06 -2.56
CA PRO A 119 5.56 38.46 -1.72
C PRO A 119 4.85 37.24 -1.12
N ALA A 120 4.20 37.43 0.04
CA ALA A 120 3.45 36.38 0.75
C ALA A 120 2.31 35.77 -0.08
N THR A 121 1.82 36.49 -1.10
CA THR A 121 0.78 36.00 -2.05
C THR A 121 1.30 35.06 -3.11
N THR A 122 2.61 34.81 -3.17
CA THR A 122 3.21 33.86 -4.13
C THR A 122 2.64 32.46 -3.92
N SER A 123 2.14 31.82 -4.99
CA SER A 123 1.64 30.44 -4.89
C SER A 123 2.77 29.43 -4.66
N ASP A 124 2.47 28.29 -4.04
CA ASP A 124 3.46 27.23 -3.79
C ASP A 124 4.14 26.76 -5.10
N ALA A 125 3.39 26.61 -6.18
CA ALA A 125 3.96 26.28 -7.48
C ALA A 125 4.94 27.34 -8.01
N ALA A 126 4.68 28.62 -7.79
CA ALA A 126 5.60 29.69 -8.20
C ALA A 126 6.84 29.72 -7.29
N LEU A 127 6.65 29.50 -5.99
CA LEU A 127 7.73 29.42 -5.01
C LEU A 127 8.69 28.27 -5.31
N LEU A 128 8.15 27.07 -5.58
CA LEU A 128 8.95 25.90 -5.93
C LEU A 128 9.74 26.11 -7.23
N ARG A 129 9.13 26.72 -8.25
CA ARG A 129 9.87 27.09 -9.49
C ARG A 129 11.01 28.06 -9.23
N ALA A 130 10.80 29.02 -8.34
CA ALA A 130 11.85 29.96 -7.97
C ALA A 130 12.98 29.28 -7.19
N LEU A 131 12.66 28.36 -6.27
CA LEU A 131 13.65 27.53 -5.58
C LEU A 131 14.42 26.62 -6.51
N ASP A 132 13.77 26.08 -7.56
CA ASP A 132 14.40 25.21 -8.56
C ASP A 132 15.50 25.92 -9.38
N THR A 133 15.39 27.23 -9.51
CA THR A 133 16.39 28.05 -10.20
C THR A 133 17.46 28.64 -9.26
N LEU A 134 17.27 28.52 -7.95
CA LEU A 134 18.20 29.03 -6.95
C LEU A 134 19.48 28.17 -6.92
N GLN A 135 20.65 28.82 -7.00
CA GLN A 135 21.95 28.17 -6.84
C GLN A 135 22.59 28.60 -5.52
N PRO A 136 22.28 27.93 -4.42
CA PRO A 136 22.80 28.35 -3.12
C PRO A 136 24.29 28.02 -3.01
N ALA A 137 25.04 28.93 -2.34
CA ALA A 137 26.48 28.74 -2.11
C ALA A 137 26.78 27.62 -1.08
N ALA A 138 25.77 27.17 -0.33
CA ALA A 138 25.85 26.08 0.64
C ALA A 138 24.58 25.23 0.51
N PRO A 139 24.60 23.95 0.94
CA PRO A 139 23.42 23.10 0.92
C PRO A 139 22.23 23.75 1.65
N LEU A 140 21.12 23.83 0.97
CA LEU A 140 19.90 24.44 1.47
C LEU A 140 18.77 23.42 1.47
N ARG A 141 18.14 23.23 2.63
CA ARG A 141 17.07 22.24 2.80
C ARG A 141 15.81 22.93 3.31
N PHE A 142 14.66 22.53 2.74
CA PHE A 142 13.34 22.94 3.19
C PHE A 142 12.49 21.72 3.52
N HIS A 143 11.59 21.87 4.50
CA HIS A 143 10.64 20.84 4.88
C HIS A 143 9.25 21.20 4.37
N GLY A 144 8.51 20.18 3.94
CA GLY A 144 7.17 20.35 3.39
C GLY A 144 6.34 19.09 3.43
N LEU A 145 5.17 19.21 2.83
CA LEU A 145 4.18 18.15 2.70
C LEU A 145 3.97 17.79 1.23
N LEU A 146 3.74 16.52 0.99
CA LEU A 146 3.13 16.01 -0.21
C LEU A 146 1.63 15.93 0.03
N ILE A 147 0.86 16.71 -0.70
CA ILE A 147 -0.60 16.76 -0.60
C ILE A 147 -1.16 15.89 -1.72
N PRO A 148 -1.70 14.70 -1.43
CA PRO A 148 -2.33 13.85 -2.43
C PRO A 148 -3.55 14.53 -3.05
N PRO A 149 -3.91 14.19 -4.30
CA PRO A 149 -5.14 14.71 -4.92
C PRO A 149 -6.40 14.19 -4.21
N ASP A 150 -7.53 14.79 -4.56
CA ASP A 150 -8.88 14.36 -4.18
C ASP A 150 -9.16 14.37 -2.66
N GLY A 151 -8.42 15.21 -1.90
CA GLY A 151 -8.56 15.31 -0.45
C GLY A 151 -8.12 14.07 0.33
N ALA A 152 -7.34 13.19 -0.31
CA ALA A 152 -6.76 12.04 0.36
C ALA A 152 -5.65 12.47 1.33
N TYR A 153 -5.44 11.67 2.35
CA TYR A 153 -4.36 11.84 3.33
C TYR A 153 -3.73 10.49 3.69
N GLN A 154 -2.56 10.48 4.31
CA GLN A 154 -1.91 9.25 4.70
C GLN A 154 -2.64 8.58 5.90
N ASN A 155 -3.47 7.61 5.61
CA ASN A 155 -4.16 6.77 6.59
C ASN A 155 -3.32 5.56 7.02
N PHE A 156 -2.33 5.20 6.25
CA PHE A 156 -1.48 4.01 6.38
C PHE A 156 -2.26 2.70 6.50
N GLY A 157 -3.21 2.47 5.59
CA GLY A 157 -3.69 1.15 5.21
C GLY A 157 -5.16 0.87 5.45
N VAL A 158 -5.81 1.29 6.53
CA VAL A 158 -7.18 0.86 6.82
C VAL A 158 -8.14 1.23 5.69
N MET A 159 -8.19 2.50 5.29
CA MET A 159 -9.07 2.94 4.21
C MET A 159 -8.69 2.32 2.85
N ALA A 160 -7.38 2.25 2.55
CA ALA A 160 -6.90 1.66 1.31
C ALA A 160 -7.25 0.16 1.19
N ALA A 161 -7.11 -0.61 2.28
CA ALA A 161 -7.49 -2.02 2.30
C ALA A 161 -9.00 -2.24 2.12
N LEU A 162 -9.83 -1.35 2.69
CA LEU A 162 -11.29 -1.37 2.48
C LEU A 162 -11.66 -1.05 1.04
N ASP A 163 -10.96 -0.12 0.39
CA ASP A 163 -11.16 0.20 -1.02
C ASP A 163 -10.84 -1.00 -1.92
N ILE A 164 -9.73 -1.68 -1.63
CA ILE A 164 -9.35 -2.89 -2.35
C ILE A 164 -10.38 -3.99 -2.16
N LEU A 165 -10.87 -4.21 -0.93
CA LEU A 165 -11.94 -5.17 -0.65
C LEU A 165 -13.24 -4.83 -1.41
N ASN A 166 -13.65 -3.55 -1.43
CA ASN A 166 -14.83 -3.11 -2.16
C ASN A 166 -14.71 -3.35 -3.68
N ALA A 167 -13.54 -3.06 -4.26
CA ALA A 167 -13.29 -3.31 -5.67
C ALA A 167 -13.28 -4.82 -5.99
N ILE A 168 -12.73 -5.66 -5.11
CA ILE A 168 -12.76 -7.12 -5.25
C ILE A 168 -14.21 -7.62 -5.23
N GLU A 169 -15.02 -7.19 -4.26
CA GLU A 169 -16.41 -7.63 -4.14
C GLU A 169 -17.26 -7.21 -5.35
N ASP A 170 -17.10 -5.97 -5.83
CA ASP A 170 -17.79 -5.52 -7.02
C ASP A 170 -17.39 -6.32 -8.27
N ALA A 171 -16.09 -6.56 -8.46
CA ALA A 171 -15.59 -7.36 -9.57
C ALA A 171 -16.08 -8.82 -9.51
N MET A 172 -16.04 -9.44 -8.31
CA MET A 172 -16.54 -10.80 -8.10
C MET A 172 -18.04 -10.92 -8.41
N LEU A 173 -18.84 -9.93 -7.98
CA LEU A 173 -20.27 -9.88 -8.27
C LEU A 173 -20.55 -9.65 -9.74
N ARG A 174 -19.88 -8.67 -10.34
CA ARG A 174 -20.14 -8.21 -11.70
C ARG A 174 -19.78 -9.25 -12.75
N TYR A 175 -18.72 -10.01 -12.51
CA TYR A 175 -18.13 -10.93 -13.48
C TYR A 175 -18.22 -12.40 -13.09
N GLY A 176 -18.90 -12.75 -12.01
CA GLY A 176 -19.02 -14.13 -11.54
C GLY A 176 -17.69 -14.74 -11.16
N GLY A 177 -16.85 -13.98 -10.45
CA GLY A 177 -15.48 -14.36 -10.12
C GLY A 177 -15.38 -15.60 -9.22
N ASN A 178 -14.35 -16.43 -9.46
CA ASN A 178 -14.05 -17.60 -8.65
C ASN A 178 -13.41 -17.18 -7.32
N ARG A 179 -14.19 -17.23 -6.23
CA ARG A 179 -13.74 -16.85 -4.88
C ARG A 179 -12.66 -17.79 -4.33
N ASP A 180 -12.62 -19.03 -4.79
CA ASP A 180 -11.59 -20.00 -4.37
C ASP A 180 -10.23 -19.78 -5.09
N ASN A 181 -10.17 -18.83 -6.02
CA ASN A 181 -8.94 -18.49 -6.73
C ASN A 181 -8.70 -16.97 -6.80
N LEU A 182 -8.72 -16.33 -5.64
CA LEU A 182 -8.35 -14.93 -5.45
C LEU A 182 -6.88 -14.84 -5.02
N ILE A 183 -6.06 -14.13 -5.79
CA ILE A 183 -4.64 -13.93 -5.53
C ILE A 183 -4.34 -12.43 -5.42
N LEU A 184 -3.65 -12.02 -4.36
CA LEU A 184 -3.15 -10.66 -4.20
C LEU A 184 -1.65 -10.61 -4.50
N VAL A 185 -1.22 -9.60 -5.24
CA VAL A 185 0.19 -9.38 -5.57
C VAL A 185 0.54 -7.92 -5.27
N GLY A 186 1.45 -7.70 -4.33
CA GLY A 186 1.78 -6.34 -3.91
C GLY A 186 3.27 -6.08 -3.77
N SER A 187 3.67 -4.83 -4.03
CA SER A 187 5.05 -4.38 -3.84
C SER A 187 5.08 -3.25 -2.84
N SER A 188 6.04 -3.28 -1.89
CA SER A 188 6.22 -2.22 -0.90
C SER A 188 4.93 -1.99 -0.10
N TYR A 189 4.39 -0.77 -0.09
CA TYR A 189 3.11 -0.47 0.53
C TYR A 189 1.96 -1.31 -0.02
N GLY A 190 2.00 -1.68 -1.31
CA GLY A 190 1.02 -2.59 -1.90
C GLY A 190 1.06 -4.00 -1.31
N GLY A 191 2.23 -4.53 -0.99
CA GLY A 191 2.39 -5.79 -0.27
C GLY A 191 1.84 -5.70 1.16
N TYR A 192 2.09 -4.58 1.84
CA TYR A 192 1.50 -4.31 3.16
C TYR A 192 -0.03 -4.24 3.10
N LEU A 193 -0.60 -3.57 2.08
CA LEU A 193 -2.05 -3.54 1.88
C LEU A 193 -2.62 -4.93 1.58
N ALA A 194 -1.93 -5.76 0.80
CA ALA A 194 -2.32 -7.14 0.56
C ALA A 194 -2.41 -7.93 1.88
N GLN A 195 -1.43 -7.76 2.79
CA GLN A 195 -1.47 -8.35 4.13
C GLN A 195 -2.65 -7.82 4.96
N LEU A 196 -2.96 -6.51 4.90
CA LEU A 196 -4.12 -5.94 5.59
C LEU A 196 -5.46 -6.43 5.04
N VAL A 197 -5.59 -6.58 3.71
CA VAL A 197 -6.77 -7.19 3.08
C VAL A 197 -6.98 -8.61 3.64
N ASN A 198 -5.91 -9.42 3.69
CA ASN A 198 -5.97 -10.76 4.26
C ASN A 198 -6.28 -10.75 5.77
N LYS A 199 -5.80 -9.75 6.53
CA LYS A 199 -6.13 -9.57 7.95
C LYS A 199 -7.60 -9.18 8.16
N PHE A 200 -8.13 -8.31 7.31
CA PHE A 200 -9.51 -7.85 7.43
C PHE A 200 -10.53 -8.88 6.94
N ARG A 201 -10.10 -9.85 6.13
CA ARG A 201 -10.93 -10.97 5.68
C ARG A 201 -10.13 -12.28 5.65
N PRO A 202 -9.84 -12.85 6.84
CA PRO A 202 -9.01 -14.06 6.95
C PRO A 202 -9.61 -15.24 6.21
N GLY A 203 -8.76 -16.00 5.47
CA GLY A 203 -9.18 -17.17 4.73
C GLY A 203 -10.00 -16.89 3.46
N TYR A 204 -10.13 -15.63 3.04
CA TYR A 204 -10.81 -15.25 1.80
C TYR A 204 -9.86 -15.28 0.59
N VAL A 205 -8.60 -14.98 0.79
CA VAL A 205 -7.55 -14.92 -0.22
C VAL A 205 -6.84 -16.26 -0.30
N ARG A 206 -6.76 -16.86 -1.51
CA ARG A 206 -6.04 -18.12 -1.72
C ARG A 206 -4.54 -17.95 -1.55
N ALA A 207 -3.98 -16.90 -2.16
CA ALA A 207 -2.56 -16.60 -2.08
C ALA A 207 -2.29 -15.10 -2.02
N LEU A 208 -1.19 -14.75 -1.37
CA LEU A 208 -0.69 -13.40 -1.25
C LEU A 208 0.81 -13.42 -1.55
N PHE A 209 1.24 -12.63 -2.54
CA PHE A 209 2.63 -12.47 -2.94
C PHE A 209 3.09 -11.06 -2.60
N ASP A 210 4.02 -10.95 -1.68
CA ASP A 210 4.44 -9.71 -1.03
C ASP A 210 5.92 -9.46 -1.29
N ASN A 211 6.22 -8.37 -1.99
CA ASN A 211 7.58 -7.89 -2.20
C ASN A 211 7.88 -6.69 -1.30
N SER A 212 8.82 -6.84 -0.38
CA SER A 212 9.44 -5.77 0.40
C SER A 212 8.47 -4.91 1.23
N SER A 213 7.42 -5.50 1.80
CA SER A 213 6.46 -4.75 2.60
C SER A 213 6.81 -4.69 4.10
N TRP A 214 6.17 -3.75 4.81
CA TRP A 214 6.29 -3.64 6.27
C TRP A 214 5.51 -4.73 7.01
N ALA A 215 5.96 -5.06 8.23
CA ALA A 215 5.24 -5.92 9.18
C ALA A 215 4.36 -5.12 10.16
N GLU A 216 4.58 -3.82 10.24
CA GLU A 216 3.90 -2.87 11.13
C GLU A 216 3.88 -1.48 10.50
N PRO A 217 3.03 -0.55 10.97
CA PRO A 217 2.98 0.80 10.41
C PRO A 217 4.31 1.53 10.63
N ASN A 218 4.85 2.10 9.57
CA ASN A 218 6.02 2.95 9.67
C ASN A 218 5.60 4.37 10.10
N LEU A 219 5.96 4.75 11.32
CA LEU A 219 5.55 6.03 11.91
C LEU A 219 6.04 7.25 11.14
N ALA A 220 7.17 7.16 10.43
CA ALA A 220 7.63 8.24 9.56
C ALA A 220 6.61 8.58 8.45
N TYR A 221 5.87 7.57 7.98
CA TYR A 221 4.84 7.71 6.95
C TYR A 221 3.47 8.12 7.50
N VAL A 222 3.23 8.02 8.80
CA VAL A 222 1.93 8.33 9.42
C VAL A 222 1.99 9.67 10.15
N VAL A 223 2.97 9.83 11.02
CA VAL A 223 3.13 10.97 11.93
C VAL A 223 4.51 11.62 11.79
N GLY A 224 5.18 11.44 10.67
CA GLY A 224 6.55 11.89 10.41
C GLY A 224 6.78 13.35 10.76
N ARG A 225 5.80 14.21 10.47
CA ARG A 225 5.84 15.64 10.84
C ARG A 225 6.01 15.84 12.34
N ASP A 226 5.35 15.06 13.18
CA ASP A 226 5.37 15.24 14.64
C ASP A 226 6.65 14.66 15.27
N ILE A 227 7.27 13.66 14.64
CA ILE A 227 8.50 13.00 15.12
C ILE A 227 9.76 13.47 14.38
N GLY A 228 9.64 14.44 13.47
CA GLY A 228 10.78 14.97 12.70
C GLY A 228 11.37 13.95 11.70
N ALA A 229 10.61 12.93 11.31
CA ALA A 229 11.04 11.92 10.33
C ALA A 229 10.50 12.25 8.94
N VAL A 230 11.35 12.06 7.93
CA VAL A 230 11.07 12.37 6.53
C VAL A 230 10.89 11.08 5.74
N GLU A 231 9.82 10.99 4.95
CA GLU A 231 9.53 9.82 4.14
C GLU A 231 9.98 9.95 2.68
N TYR A 232 10.14 11.18 2.20
CA TYR A 232 10.50 11.44 0.81
C TYR A 232 11.48 12.62 0.72
N GLN A 233 12.58 12.43 -0.01
CA GLN A 233 13.56 13.47 -0.27
C GLN A 233 13.76 13.61 -1.77
N CYS A 234 13.84 14.85 -2.23
CA CYS A 234 14.21 15.15 -3.61
C CYS A 234 15.07 16.40 -3.67
N SER A 235 15.94 16.45 -4.68
CA SER A 235 16.75 17.63 -4.98
C SER A 235 16.15 18.38 -6.16
N LEU A 236 16.01 19.68 -6.02
CA LEU A 236 15.69 20.58 -7.13
C LEU A 236 16.94 20.79 -7.99
N GLN A 237 16.75 21.22 -9.25
CA GLN A 237 17.86 21.36 -10.22
C GLN A 237 18.97 22.32 -9.72
N GLY A 238 18.60 23.36 -8.97
CA GLY A 238 19.53 24.30 -8.38
C GLY A 238 20.33 23.78 -7.17
N GLY A 239 20.09 22.56 -6.70
CA GLY A 239 20.77 21.98 -5.54
C GLY A 239 20.08 22.30 -4.19
N VAL A 240 18.86 22.77 -4.22
CA VAL A 240 18.00 22.90 -3.03
C VAL A 240 17.38 21.52 -2.73
N GLU A 241 17.49 21.06 -1.50
CA GLU A 241 16.89 19.82 -1.04
C GLU A 241 15.50 20.06 -0.43
N LEU A 242 14.56 19.20 -0.76
CA LEU A 242 13.24 19.12 -0.14
C LEU A 242 13.12 17.84 0.67
N ALA A 243 12.72 17.98 1.93
CA ALA A 243 12.46 16.91 2.87
C ALA A 243 10.95 16.89 3.19
N LEU A 244 10.24 15.87 2.72
CA LEU A 244 8.80 15.88 2.61
C LEU A 244 8.16 14.69 3.35
N CYS A 245 6.98 14.93 3.94
CA CYS A 245 6.07 13.91 4.43
C CYS A 245 4.76 13.97 3.64
N VAL A 246 4.07 12.86 3.46
CA VAL A 246 2.69 12.89 2.93
C VAL A 246 1.79 13.56 3.97
N ASP A 247 0.88 14.40 3.51
CA ASP A 247 -0.08 15.06 4.41
C ASP A 247 -0.86 14.00 5.20
N SER A 248 -0.90 14.19 6.51
CA SER A 248 -1.57 13.30 7.44
C SER A 248 -2.14 14.11 8.60
N PRO A 249 -3.43 13.95 8.91
CA PRO A 249 -4.06 14.57 10.06
C PRO A 249 -3.70 13.90 11.39
N TRP A 250 -3.13 12.69 11.36
CA TRP A 250 -2.69 11.99 12.55
C TRP A 250 -1.65 12.76 13.37
N ARG A 251 -1.71 12.66 14.68
CA ARG A 251 -0.84 13.37 15.63
C ARG A 251 -0.28 12.42 16.68
N MET A 252 0.95 12.69 17.13
CA MET A 252 1.58 12.00 18.28
C MET A 252 1.36 12.77 19.59
N VAL A 253 0.21 13.41 19.75
CA VAL A 253 -0.14 14.22 20.93
C VAL A 253 -1.25 13.50 21.68
N ALA A 254 -0.95 13.06 22.91
CA ALA A 254 -1.92 12.35 23.75
C ALA A 254 -3.18 13.18 23.99
N GLY A 255 -4.35 12.56 23.82
CA GLY A 255 -5.65 13.19 23.97
C GLY A 255 -6.06 14.11 22.80
N HIS A 256 -5.26 14.22 21.75
CA HIS A 256 -5.67 14.93 20.54
C HIS A 256 -6.79 14.14 19.82
N PRO A 257 -7.82 14.82 19.21
CA PRO A 257 -8.89 14.13 18.48
C PRO A 257 -8.40 13.22 17.36
N HIS A 258 -7.22 13.49 16.81
CA HIS A 258 -6.57 12.71 15.75
C HIS A 258 -5.32 12.03 16.28
N GLU A 259 -5.30 11.60 17.53
CA GLU A 259 -4.16 10.87 18.08
C GLU A 259 -3.97 9.54 17.35
N PHE A 260 -2.74 9.28 16.89
CA PHE A 260 -2.33 7.96 16.44
C PHE A 260 -1.97 7.13 17.66
N ASP A 261 -3.01 6.64 18.34
CA ASP A 261 -2.91 5.88 19.59
C ASP A 261 -2.45 4.43 19.36
N VAL A 262 -2.32 3.71 20.44
CA VAL A 262 -1.93 2.30 20.43
C VAL A 262 -2.95 1.45 19.65
N ASP A 263 -4.24 1.77 19.69
CA ASP A 263 -5.28 1.04 18.97
C ASP A 263 -5.10 1.20 17.45
N ALA A 264 -4.84 2.45 17.01
CA ALA A 264 -4.54 2.76 15.61
C ALA A 264 -3.26 2.06 15.11
N PHE A 265 -2.25 1.91 15.98
CA PHE A 265 -1.06 1.14 15.67
C PHE A 265 -1.36 -0.35 15.53
N ILE A 266 -2.02 -0.95 16.53
CA ILE A 266 -2.28 -2.39 16.61
C ILE A 266 -3.11 -2.90 15.43
N ILE A 267 -4.17 -2.18 15.02
CA ILE A 267 -5.00 -2.62 13.88
C ILE A 267 -4.18 -2.70 12.57
N ARG A 268 -3.10 -1.93 12.47
CA ARG A 268 -2.19 -1.89 11.33
C ARG A 268 -1.01 -2.85 11.43
N ALA A 269 -0.68 -3.34 12.64
CA ALA A 269 0.45 -4.24 12.88
C ALA A 269 0.06 -5.71 12.75
N PHE A 270 1.05 -6.57 12.51
CA PHE A 270 0.92 -8.04 12.49
C PHE A 270 1.58 -8.63 13.74
N SER A 271 1.18 -8.11 14.91
CA SER A 271 1.64 -8.60 16.21
C SER A 271 1.14 -10.02 16.48
N ALA A 272 1.72 -10.66 17.50
CA ALA A 272 1.32 -12.01 17.91
C ALA A 272 -0.20 -12.13 18.16
N SER A 273 -0.79 -11.17 18.90
CA SER A 273 -2.23 -11.18 19.19
C SER A 273 -3.09 -10.98 17.94
N GLN A 274 -2.63 -10.17 16.97
CA GLN A 274 -3.34 -9.98 15.71
C GLN A 274 -3.28 -11.23 14.83
N LEU A 275 -2.14 -11.92 14.80
CA LEU A 275 -1.99 -13.19 14.10
C LEU A 275 -2.82 -14.29 14.74
N ASP A 276 -2.96 -14.33 16.08
CA ASP A 276 -3.86 -15.27 16.78
C ASP A 276 -5.32 -15.06 16.36
N GLN A 277 -5.76 -13.80 16.25
CA GLN A 277 -7.11 -13.48 15.78
C GLN A 277 -7.35 -13.86 14.32
N MET A 278 -6.37 -13.65 13.44
CA MET A 278 -6.43 -14.08 12.04
C MET A 278 -6.50 -15.60 11.93
N ALA A 279 -5.68 -16.33 12.71
CA ALA A 279 -5.65 -17.80 12.71
C ALA A 279 -7.00 -18.38 13.15
N ALA A 280 -7.59 -17.82 14.20
CA ALA A 280 -8.90 -18.24 14.72
C ALA A 280 -10.05 -18.05 13.71
N GLN A 281 -9.86 -17.19 12.70
CA GLN A 281 -10.85 -16.86 11.67
C GLN A 281 -10.52 -17.45 10.29
N GLY A 282 -9.62 -18.46 10.22
CA GLY A 282 -9.29 -19.18 8.99
C GLY A 282 -8.12 -18.60 8.17
N GLY A 283 -7.42 -17.59 8.69
CA GLY A 283 -6.32 -16.94 8.00
C GLY A 283 -5.11 -17.84 7.72
N THR A 284 -4.99 -18.98 8.40
CA THR A 284 -3.90 -19.95 8.21
C THR A 284 -3.91 -20.64 6.84
N GLN A 285 -5.05 -20.63 6.14
CA GLN A 285 -5.21 -21.31 4.85
C GLN A 285 -4.57 -20.53 3.68
N THR A 286 -4.47 -19.20 3.80
CA THR A 286 -3.89 -18.33 2.75
C THR A 286 -2.40 -18.64 2.60
N PHE A 287 -1.96 -18.96 1.38
CA PHE A 287 -0.53 -19.08 1.09
C PHE A 287 0.11 -17.70 0.99
N CYS A 288 1.01 -17.37 1.91
CA CYS A 288 1.71 -16.09 1.97
C CYS A 288 3.17 -16.25 1.54
N LEU A 289 3.49 -15.87 0.30
CA LEU A 289 4.87 -15.79 -0.18
C LEU A 289 5.39 -14.37 -0.01
N MET A 290 6.44 -14.22 0.79
CA MET A 290 7.09 -12.93 1.06
C MET A 290 8.53 -12.96 0.56
N VAL A 291 8.97 -11.93 -0.15
CA VAL A 291 10.37 -11.77 -0.57
C VAL A 291 10.90 -10.41 -0.09
N HIS A 292 12.17 -10.37 0.32
CA HIS A 292 12.72 -9.18 0.96
C HIS A 292 14.25 -9.11 0.81
N ALA A 293 14.80 -7.90 0.62
CA ALA A 293 16.24 -7.68 0.71
C ALA A 293 16.69 -7.66 2.18
N ILE A 294 17.80 -8.35 2.51
CA ILE A 294 18.30 -8.44 3.90
C ILE A 294 18.68 -7.08 4.48
N HIS A 295 19.03 -6.10 3.66
CA HIS A 295 19.48 -4.77 4.06
C HIS A 295 18.51 -3.66 3.60
N ASP A 296 17.21 -3.97 3.53
CA ASP A 296 16.21 -2.97 3.15
C ASP A 296 16.17 -1.83 4.18
N ALA A 297 16.54 -0.63 3.74
CA ALA A 297 16.63 0.56 4.60
C ALA A 297 15.26 1.23 4.85
N ILE A 298 14.23 0.87 4.08
CA ILE A 298 12.88 1.48 4.14
C ILE A 298 11.93 0.59 4.93
N ALA A 299 11.94 -0.71 4.64
CA ALA A 299 11.16 -1.71 5.35
C ALA A 299 12.11 -2.73 6.00
N PRO A 300 12.38 -2.64 7.31
CA PRO A 300 13.39 -3.48 7.96
C PRO A 300 13.10 -4.98 7.84
N ALA A 301 14.06 -5.74 7.31
CA ALA A 301 13.95 -7.19 7.11
C ALA A 301 13.75 -7.95 8.42
N ASP A 302 14.33 -7.48 9.53
CA ASP A 302 14.19 -8.12 10.84
C ASP A 302 12.74 -8.15 11.32
N ALA A 303 12.00 -7.06 11.13
CA ALA A 303 10.57 -7.02 11.48
C ALA A 303 9.75 -8.00 10.62
N LYS A 304 10.07 -8.10 9.32
CA LYS A 304 9.45 -9.07 8.41
C LYS A 304 9.77 -10.50 8.80
N LEU A 305 11.02 -10.78 9.16
CA LEU A 305 11.45 -12.10 9.64
C LEU A 305 10.76 -12.48 10.96
N ALA A 306 10.61 -11.54 11.88
CA ALA A 306 9.87 -11.77 13.13
C ALA A 306 8.40 -12.08 12.86
N MET A 307 7.74 -11.33 11.96
CA MET A 307 6.38 -11.60 11.51
C MET A 307 6.24 -12.99 10.88
N ALA A 308 7.11 -13.35 9.94
CA ALA A 308 7.07 -14.66 9.27
C ALA A 308 7.23 -15.81 10.27
N ARG A 309 8.17 -15.70 11.21
CA ARG A 309 8.35 -16.70 12.28
C ARG A 309 7.10 -16.81 13.17
N ALA A 310 6.49 -15.68 13.51
CA ALA A 310 5.27 -15.66 14.31
C ALA A 310 4.08 -16.28 13.57
N MET A 311 3.98 -16.08 12.25
CA MET A 311 3.00 -16.74 11.37
C MET A 311 3.21 -18.25 11.36
N LEU A 312 4.43 -18.73 11.09
CA LEU A 312 4.77 -20.16 11.04
C LEU A 312 4.47 -20.85 12.38
N ALA A 313 4.81 -20.21 13.51
CA ALA A 313 4.52 -20.74 14.86
C ALA A 313 3.01 -20.91 15.14
N ARG A 314 2.14 -20.25 14.35
CA ARG A 314 0.68 -20.31 14.44
C ARG A 314 0.04 -21.17 13.35
N GLY A 315 0.85 -21.85 12.55
CA GLY A 315 0.38 -22.75 11.50
C GLY A 315 -0.07 -22.03 10.22
N PHE A 316 0.31 -20.77 10.01
CA PHE A 316 0.09 -20.12 8.72
C PHE A 316 0.89 -20.79 7.61
N ASN A 317 0.30 -20.91 6.45
CA ASN A 317 0.99 -21.34 5.23
C ASN A 317 1.80 -20.16 4.66
N ALA A 318 2.97 -19.92 5.26
CA ALA A 318 3.80 -18.75 4.94
C ALA A 318 5.22 -19.16 4.57
N GLU A 319 5.82 -18.43 3.63
CA GLU A 319 7.22 -18.55 3.23
C GLU A 319 7.83 -17.16 3.12
N LEU A 320 9.02 -16.97 3.69
CA LEU A 320 9.82 -15.75 3.53
C LEU A 320 11.16 -16.12 2.91
N ILE A 321 11.45 -15.50 1.77
CA ILE A 321 12.74 -15.61 1.08
C ILE A 321 13.49 -14.28 1.26
N LEU A 322 14.66 -14.34 1.86
CA LEU A 322 15.55 -13.20 2.02
C LEU A 322 16.64 -13.25 0.95
N PHE A 323 16.81 -12.15 0.24
CA PHE A 323 17.81 -11.98 -0.81
C PHE A 323 18.97 -11.11 -0.36
N ASP A 324 20.17 -11.44 -0.80
CA ASP A 324 21.39 -10.67 -0.62
C ASP A 324 22.01 -10.31 -1.97
N GLU A 325 23.16 -9.64 -1.97
CA GLU A 325 23.86 -9.18 -3.16
C GLU A 325 24.20 -10.32 -4.15
N SER A 326 24.36 -11.55 -3.69
CA SER A 326 24.63 -12.71 -4.55
C SER A 326 23.39 -13.12 -5.38
N SER A 327 22.22 -12.64 -5.00
CA SER A 327 20.94 -12.92 -5.68
C SER A 327 20.66 -11.98 -6.85
N VAL A 328 21.48 -10.93 -7.04
CA VAL A 328 21.31 -9.97 -8.15
C VAL A 328 21.72 -10.60 -9.47
N ASP A 329 20.74 -10.86 -10.34
CA ASP A 329 20.93 -11.45 -11.68
C ASP A 329 20.71 -10.47 -12.83
N GLY A 330 20.20 -9.25 -12.54
CA GLY A 330 19.89 -8.21 -13.51
C GLY A 330 18.57 -8.39 -14.26
N GLU A 331 17.88 -9.53 -14.10
CA GLU A 331 16.58 -9.82 -14.73
C GLU A 331 15.47 -9.91 -13.70
N PHE A 332 15.54 -10.88 -12.79
CA PHE A 332 14.57 -11.06 -11.73
C PHE A 332 14.80 -10.07 -10.58
N ILE A 333 16.04 -9.97 -10.10
CA ILE A 333 16.49 -9.03 -9.07
C ILE A 333 17.58 -8.13 -9.65
N ARG A 334 17.37 -6.80 -9.63
CA ARG A 334 18.29 -5.84 -10.26
C ARG A 334 19.24 -5.17 -9.31
N ASN A 335 18.84 -5.02 -8.06
CA ASN A 335 19.64 -4.39 -7.00
C ASN A 335 19.13 -4.86 -5.63
N MET A 336 19.80 -4.43 -4.54
CA MET A 336 19.38 -4.69 -3.17
C MET A 336 18.72 -3.48 -2.49
N GLU A 337 18.29 -2.48 -3.26
CA GLU A 337 17.48 -1.39 -2.73
C GLU A 337 16.07 -1.87 -2.39
N HIS A 338 15.29 -1.03 -1.73
CA HIS A 338 13.88 -1.32 -1.41
C HIS A 338 13.09 -1.74 -2.66
N GLY A 339 12.42 -2.88 -2.57
CA GLY A 339 11.71 -3.47 -3.71
C GLY A 339 12.60 -4.23 -4.69
N MET A 340 13.96 -4.19 -4.52
CA MET A 340 14.97 -4.96 -5.26
C MET A 340 14.96 -4.77 -6.78
N GLY A 341 14.24 -3.77 -7.32
CA GLY A 341 13.95 -3.68 -8.75
C GLY A 341 13.34 -4.97 -9.32
N LEU A 342 12.66 -5.74 -8.48
CA LEU A 342 12.17 -7.08 -8.73
C LEU A 342 11.12 -7.09 -9.85
N SER A 343 11.25 -8.06 -10.75
CA SER A 343 10.27 -8.33 -11.79
C SER A 343 8.99 -8.92 -11.19
N MET A 344 7.97 -8.07 -10.98
CA MET A 344 6.71 -8.51 -10.37
C MET A 344 5.99 -9.59 -11.19
N LEU A 345 6.14 -9.63 -12.51
CA LEU A 345 5.57 -10.68 -13.34
C LEU A 345 6.26 -12.03 -13.09
N GLN A 346 7.59 -12.08 -13.10
CA GLN A 346 8.34 -13.30 -12.80
C GLN A 346 8.10 -13.76 -11.35
N PHE A 347 7.97 -12.81 -10.41
CA PHE A 347 7.61 -13.12 -9.03
C PHE A 347 6.22 -13.77 -8.93
N PHE A 348 5.25 -13.23 -9.67
CA PHE A 348 3.93 -13.83 -9.77
C PHE A 348 3.97 -15.25 -10.33
N GLU A 349 4.74 -15.48 -11.40
CA GLU A 349 4.90 -16.80 -12.04
C GLU A 349 5.55 -17.82 -11.09
N GLN A 350 6.61 -17.42 -10.39
CA GLN A 350 7.24 -18.25 -9.35
C GLN A 350 6.28 -18.54 -8.19
N GLY A 351 5.53 -17.51 -7.76
CA GLY A 351 4.51 -17.66 -6.73
C GLY A 351 3.40 -18.64 -7.12
N LEU A 352 2.96 -18.63 -8.39
CA LEU A 352 1.98 -19.62 -8.89
C LEU A 352 2.53 -21.05 -8.87
N ALA A 353 3.80 -21.24 -9.23
CA ALA A 353 4.43 -22.56 -9.18
C ALA A 353 4.49 -23.09 -7.73
N LEU A 354 4.93 -22.26 -6.78
CA LEU A 354 4.94 -22.61 -5.36
C LEU A 354 3.52 -22.81 -4.80
N LEU A 355 2.54 -22.01 -5.22
CA LEU A 355 1.15 -22.17 -4.80
C LEU A 355 0.58 -23.53 -5.19
N ALA A 356 0.92 -24.05 -6.39
CA ALA A 356 0.46 -25.35 -6.85
C ALA A 356 0.99 -26.50 -5.96
N GLU A 357 2.18 -26.33 -5.40
CA GLU A 357 2.79 -27.32 -4.50
C GLU A 357 2.30 -27.18 -3.06
N ARG A 358 2.20 -25.93 -2.57
CA ARG A 358 1.94 -25.60 -1.15
C ARG A 358 0.47 -25.54 -0.79
N SER A 359 -0.42 -25.22 -1.73
CA SER A 359 -1.86 -25.08 -1.52
C SER A 359 -2.64 -25.63 -2.71
N PRO A 360 -2.56 -26.96 -2.97
CA PRO A 360 -3.23 -27.57 -4.11
C PRO A 360 -4.76 -27.50 -4.01
N SER A 361 -5.30 -27.46 -2.79
CA SER A 361 -6.73 -27.29 -2.54
C SER A 361 -6.96 -26.11 -1.58
N PHE A 362 -7.83 -25.19 -1.97
CA PHE A 362 -8.26 -24.06 -1.15
C PHE A 362 -9.75 -23.84 -1.34
N VAL A 363 -10.46 -23.58 -0.25
CA VAL A 363 -11.86 -23.17 -0.26
C VAL A 363 -11.96 -21.89 0.53
N ALA A 364 -12.43 -20.83 -0.11
CA ALA A 364 -12.53 -19.52 0.50
C ALA A 364 -13.50 -19.55 1.69
N THR A 365 -13.10 -18.90 2.79
CA THR A 365 -13.98 -18.65 3.92
C THR A 365 -15.03 -17.62 3.53
N HIS A 366 -16.31 -17.97 3.68
CA HIS A 366 -17.45 -17.09 3.40
C HIS A 366 -17.99 -16.44 4.68
N ALA A 367 -17.10 -16.06 5.59
CA ALA A 367 -17.52 -15.33 6.78
C ALA A 367 -18.21 -14.01 6.37
N THR A 368 -19.40 -13.77 6.89
CA THR A 368 -20.14 -12.52 6.67
C THR A 368 -19.71 -11.42 7.63
N GLU A 369 -19.01 -11.79 8.70
CA GLU A 369 -18.52 -10.88 9.73
C GLU A 369 -17.11 -11.27 10.18
N VAL A 370 -16.28 -10.27 10.43
CA VAL A 370 -14.95 -10.42 11.04
C VAL A 370 -14.85 -9.40 12.18
N THR A 371 -14.40 -9.84 13.33
CA THR A 371 -14.15 -8.97 14.49
C THR A 371 -12.66 -8.99 14.82
N LEU A 372 -12.06 -7.81 14.90
CA LEU A 372 -10.66 -7.60 15.28
C LEU A 372 -10.58 -6.70 16.49
N TYR A 373 -9.84 -7.14 17.49
CA TYR A 373 -9.55 -6.38 18.70
C TYR A 373 -8.17 -5.71 18.56
N ALA A 374 -8.12 -4.41 18.80
CA ALA A 374 -6.90 -3.63 18.73
C ALA A 374 -6.84 -2.68 19.94
N GLY A 375 -6.09 -3.07 20.98
CA GLY A 375 -6.04 -2.34 22.25
C GLY A 375 -7.42 -2.23 22.91
N HIS A 376 -7.91 -0.99 23.04
CA HIS A 376 -9.24 -0.71 23.57
C HIS A 376 -10.34 -0.58 22.51
N SER A 377 -10.02 -0.80 21.26
CA SER A 377 -10.97 -0.71 20.14
C SER A 377 -11.34 -2.06 19.57
N VAL A 378 -12.60 -2.19 19.15
CA VAL A 378 -13.11 -3.31 18.36
C VAL A 378 -13.43 -2.79 16.96
N TYR A 379 -12.94 -3.49 15.96
CA TYR A 379 -13.21 -3.26 14.55
C TYR A 379 -14.08 -4.40 14.04
N GLN A 380 -15.31 -4.09 13.65
CA GLN A 380 -16.28 -5.06 13.12
C GLN A 380 -16.44 -4.82 11.62
N LEU A 381 -16.06 -5.82 10.83
CA LEU A 381 -16.23 -5.81 9.38
C LEU A 381 -17.44 -6.69 9.03
N ASN A 382 -18.33 -6.17 8.19
CA ASN A 382 -19.50 -6.87 7.68
C ASN A 382 -19.43 -6.98 6.16
N PHE A 383 -19.55 -8.19 5.64
CA PHE A 383 -19.46 -8.59 4.22
C PHE A 383 -20.81 -9.10 3.67
N ALA A 384 -21.90 -8.97 4.42
CA ALA A 384 -23.23 -9.40 3.98
C ALA A 384 -23.83 -8.49 2.88
N HIS A 385 -23.22 -7.33 2.66
CA HIS A 385 -23.63 -6.34 1.66
C HIS A 385 -22.66 -6.34 0.48
N PRO A 386 -23.05 -5.79 -0.69
CA PRO A 386 -22.14 -5.63 -1.82
C PRO A 386 -20.90 -4.77 -1.50
N GLN A 387 -21.00 -3.92 -0.46
CA GLN A 387 -19.90 -3.10 0.03
C GLN A 387 -19.52 -3.55 1.43
N VAL A 388 -18.22 -3.65 1.67
CA VAL A 388 -17.67 -3.91 3.00
C VAL A 388 -18.05 -2.75 3.92
N ARG A 389 -18.52 -3.07 5.11
CA ARG A 389 -18.83 -2.09 6.16
C ARG A 389 -17.93 -2.33 7.35
N LEU A 390 -17.16 -1.33 7.73
CA LEU A 390 -16.37 -1.32 8.95
C LEU A 390 -17.01 -0.40 9.99
N GLN A 391 -17.08 -0.87 11.23
CA GLN A 391 -17.42 -0.06 12.40
C GLN A 391 -16.30 -0.16 13.42
N ARG A 392 -15.91 0.96 14.01
CA ARG A 392 -14.97 1.03 15.14
C ARG A 392 -15.73 1.42 16.39
N GLN A 393 -15.56 0.65 17.45
CA GLN A 393 -16.12 0.95 18.77
C GLN A 393 -15.02 0.88 19.82
N ARG A 394 -14.92 1.89 20.68
CA ARG A 394 -14.03 1.87 21.84
C ARG A 394 -14.73 1.20 23.02
N ILE A 395 -14.05 0.27 23.70
CA ILE A 395 -14.56 -0.45 24.86
C ILE A 395 -13.90 0.13 26.11
N GLU A 396 -14.71 0.75 26.98
CA GLU A 396 -14.23 1.21 28.28
C GLU A 396 -13.96 0.02 29.20
N GLY A 397 -12.83 0.03 29.92
CA GLY A 397 -12.49 -0.97 30.94
C GLY A 397 -11.82 -2.25 30.43
N MET A 398 -11.48 -2.36 29.15
CA MET A 398 -10.71 -3.49 28.62
C MET A 398 -9.22 -3.28 28.88
N ALA A 399 -8.52 -4.30 29.40
CA ALA A 399 -7.07 -4.27 29.44
C ALA A 399 -6.53 -4.33 28.00
N PRO A 400 -5.46 -3.58 27.62
CA PRO A 400 -4.90 -3.62 26.27
C PRO A 400 -4.44 -5.04 25.92
N THR A 401 -4.93 -5.56 24.80
CA THR A 401 -4.60 -6.90 24.28
C THR A 401 -3.34 -6.87 23.42
#